data_6fa1d838b4d10bb91ae95bac660f72a0
#
_entry.id   6fa1d838b4d10bb91ae95bac660f72a0
#
_cell.length_a   1.000
_cell.length_b   1.000
_cell.length_c   1.000
_cell.angle_alpha   90.00
_cell.angle_beta   90.00
_cell.angle_gamma   90.00
#
_symmetry.space_group_name_H-M   'P 1'
#
loop_
_entity.id
_entity.type
_entity.pdbx_description
1 polymer ?
#
loop_
_entity_poly.entity_id
_entity_poly.type
_entity_poly.pdbx_seq_one_letter_code
_entity_poly.pdbx_strand_id
1 'polypeptide(L)'
;MYPHGCLARLVAVSALLLMSAGARADKTLYESMGGETTLRIAVDHFADLVQTDDRINFTFAEADMSKFRKLIFEQLCNLSGGPCQYTGRDMRTAHTKLNINNAEFNALAEDLYIALDRAGIPYRLQNKLMALLAPMQHEIVKK
;
A
#
# COMPACT_ATOMS: atom_id res chain seq x y z
N MET A 1 -12.89 -85.93 -14.30
CA MET A 1 -12.15 -85.21 -15.38
C MET A 1 -12.34 -83.75 -15.14
N TYR A 2 -11.29 -83.04 -14.70
CA TYR A 2 -11.30 -81.61 -14.27
C TYR A 2 -11.24 -80.70 -15.47
N PRO A 3 -11.76 -79.50 -15.32
CA PRO A 3 -10.91 -78.39 -15.70
C PRO A 3 -10.89 -77.20 -14.69
N HIS A 4 -9.80 -76.58 -14.71
CA HIS A 4 -9.23 -75.54 -13.85
C HIS A 4 -10.03 -74.20 -13.91
N GLY A 5 -10.33 -73.65 -12.72
CA GLY A 5 -10.81 -72.30 -12.58
C GLY A 5 -9.63 -71.29 -12.59
N CYS A 6 -9.71 -70.33 -13.46
CA CYS A 6 -8.78 -69.22 -13.56
C CYS A 6 -9.27 -68.07 -12.66
N LEU A 7 -8.57 -67.84 -11.52
CA LEU A 7 -8.81 -66.71 -10.65
C LEU A 7 -8.19 -65.45 -11.29
N ALA A 8 -9.03 -64.58 -11.81
CA ALA A 8 -8.61 -63.26 -12.22
C ALA A 8 -8.50 -62.34 -10.97
N ARG A 9 -7.25 -61.96 -10.60
CA ARG A 9 -6.98 -60.97 -9.58
C ARG A 9 -7.22 -59.58 -10.16
N LEU A 10 -8.28 -58.92 -9.73
CA LEU A 10 -8.49 -57.48 -9.94
C LEU A 10 -7.58 -56.70 -9.04
N VAL A 11 -6.56 -56.08 -9.62
CA VAL A 11 -5.70 -55.10 -8.93
C VAL A 11 -6.42 -53.76 -9.05
N ALA A 12 -7.06 -53.31 -7.96
CA ALA A 12 -7.58 -51.99 -7.84
C ALA A 12 -6.43 -51.00 -7.60
N VAL A 13 -6.08 -50.24 -8.63
CA VAL A 13 -5.16 -49.09 -8.52
C VAL A 13 -5.94 -47.91 -8.01
N SER A 14 -5.89 -47.70 -6.68
CA SER A 14 -6.39 -46.44 -6.08
C SER A 14 -5.44 -45.32 -6.40
N ALA A 15 -5.78 -44.51 -7.40
CA ALA A 15 -5.10 -43.24 -7.68
C ALA A 15 -5.49 -42.22 -6.60
N LEU A 16 -4.60 -42.03 -5.63
CA LEU A 16 -4.72 -41.00 -4.60
C LEU A 16 -4.39 -39.64 -5.26
N LEU A 17 -5.42 -38.92 -5.70
CA LEU A 17 -5.31 -37.53 -6.15
C LEU A 17 -4.99 -36.65 -4.94
N LEU A 18 -3.71 -36.37 -4.72
CA LEU A 18 -3.25 -35.31 -3.82
C LEU A 18 -3.67 -33.95 -4.41
N MET A 19 -4.85 -33.47 -4.04
CA MET A 19 -5.22 -32.06 -4.21
C MET A 19 -4.33 -31.23 -3.26
N SER A 20 -3.22 -30.76 -3.77
CA SER A 20 -2.48 -29.66 -3.13
C SER A 20 -3.35 -28.42 -3.20
N ALA A 21 -4.12 -28.17 -2.13
CA ALA A 21 -4.72 -26.87 -1.87
C ALA A 21 -3.55 -25.90 -1.63
N GLY A 22 -3.07 -25.27 -2.70
CA GLY A 22 -2.15 -24.16 -2.64
C GLY A 22 -2.83 -23.07 -1.84
N ALA A 23 -2.40 -22.83 -0.60
CA ALA A 23 -2.81 -21.70 0.19
C ALA A 23 -2.46 -20.46 -0.63
N ARG A 24 -3.49 -19.79 -1.19
CA ARG A 24 -3.35 -18.51 -1.84
C ARG A 24 -3.02 -17.53 -0.72
N ALA A 25 -1.77 -17.10 -0.63
CA ALA A 25 -1.42 -16.00 0.26
C ALA A 25 -2.28 -14.82 -0.15
N ASP A 26 -3.02 -14.25 0.82
CA ASP A 26 -3.84 -13.08 0.56
C ASP A 26 -2.94 -11.94 0.09
N LYS A 27 -3.36 -11.26 -0.99
CA LYS A 27 -2.64 -10.10 -1.51
C LYS A 27 -2.51 -9.03 -0.45
N THR A 28 -1.32 -8.46 -0.32
CA THR A 28 -1.10 -7.26 0.51
C THR A 28 -1.94 -6.09 0.00
N LEU A 29 -2.10 -5.06 0.85
CA LEU A 29 -2.75 -3.82 0.40
C LEU A 29 -1.98 -3.19 -0.77
N TYR A 30 -0.64 -3.20 -0.71
CA TYR A 30 0.25 -2.74 -1.77
C TYR A 30 -0.04 -3.43 -3.12
N GLU A 31 -0.06 -4.76 -3.13
CA GLU A 31 -0.37 -5.54 -4.34
C GLU A 31 -1.79 -5.28 -4.84
N SER A 32 -2.74 -5.15 -3.91
CA SER A 32 -4.15 -4.88 -4.24
C SER A 32 -4.36 -3.50 -4.85
N MET A 33 -3.53 -2.52 -4.51
CA MET A 33 -3.53 -1.16 -5.09
C MET A 33 -2.84 -1.09 -6.46
N GLY A 34 -2.24 -2.17 -6.95
CA GLY A 34 -1.54 -2.20 -8.24
C GLY A 34 -0.01 -2.13 -8.13
N GLY A 35 0.54 -2.25 -6.92
CA GLY A 35 1.97 -2.33 -6.67
C GLY A 35 2.73 -1.04 -7.02
N GLU A 36 4.00 -1.21 -7.44
CA GLU A 36 4.92 -0.09 -7.65
C GLU A 36 4.43 0.92 -8.68
N THR A 37 3.98 0.47 -9.83
CA THR A 37 3.59 1.36 -10.94
C THR A 37 2.46 2.29 -10.53
N THR A 38 1.38 1.76 -9.97
CA THR A 38 0.22 2.55 -9.55
C THR A 38 0.55 3.49 -8.41
N LEU A 39 1.35 3.00 -7.44
CA LEU A 39 1.72 3.81 -6.28
C LEU A 39 2.65 4.98 -6.68
N ARG A 40 3.57 4.80 -7.64
CA ARG A 40 4.38 5.91 -8.17
C ARG A 40 3.54 6.97 -8.85
N ILE A 41 2.55 6.57 -9.66
CA ILE A 41 1.60 7.51 -10.29
C ILE A 41 0.85 8.31 -9.22
N ALA A 42 0.37 7.65 -8.16
CA ALA A 42 -0.30 8.33 -7.05
C ALA A 42 0.63 9.33 -6.34
N VAL A 43 1.88 8.94 -6.08
CA VAL A 43 2.88 9.82 -5.44
C VAL A 43 3.22 11.02 -6.31
N ASP A 44 3.32 10.86 -7.63
CA ASP A 44 3.56 11.97 -8.54
C ASP A 44 2.38 12.96 -8.52
N HIS A 45 1.14 12.48 -8.64
CA HIS A 45 -0.04 13.33 -8.49
C HIS A 45 -0.10 14.04 -7.13
N PHE A 46 0.25 13.33 -6.05
CA PHE A 46 0.27 13.90 -4.71
C PHE A 46 1.31 15.02 -4.59
N ALA A 47 2.52 14.78 -5.09
CA ALA A 47 3.58 15.79 -5.07
C ALA A 47 3.23 17.05 -5.90
N ASP A 48 2.49 16.90 -6.99
CA ASP A 48 2.03 18.03 -7.80
C ASP A 48 0.91 18.80 -7.07
N LEU A 49 -0.02 18.10 -6.41
CA LEU A 49 -1.10 18.72 -5.65
C LEU A 49 -0.59 19.57 -4.49
N VAL A 50 0.30 19.02 -3.65
CA VAL A 50 0.80 19.76 -2.47
C VAL A 50 1.60 21.03 -2.85
N GLN A 51 2.14 21.12 -4.06
CA GLN A 51 2.81 22.31 -4.55
C GLN A 51 1.84 23.38 -5.06
N THR A 52 0.60 23.01 -5.36
CA THR A 52 -0.39 23.91 -5.96
C THR A 52 -1.59 24.19 -5.07
N ASP A 53 -1.77 23.47 -3.98
CA ASP A 53 -2.84 23.75 -3.00
C ASP A 53 -2.44 24.93 -2.10
N ASP A 54 -3.11 26.06 -2.28
CA ASP A 54 -2.86 27.30 -1.54
C ASP A 54 -3.00 27.16 -0.02
N ARG A 55 -3.68 26.10 0.44
CA ARG A 55 -3.83 25.81 1.89
C ARG A 55 -2.54 25.32 2.54
N ILE A 56 -1.64 24.70 1.76
CA ILE A 56 -0.45 24.01 2.29
C ILE A 56 0.84 24.20 1.47
N ASN A 57 0.78 24.75 0.25
CA ASN A 57 1.93 24.84 -0.65
C ASN A 57 3.13 25.56 -0.05
N PHE A 58 2.92 26.54 0.84
CA PHE A 58 3.97 27.26 1.53
C PHE A 58 4.85 26.34 2.38
N THR A 59 4.32 25.23 2.88
CA THR A 59 5.07 24.22 3.65
C THR A 59 6.09 23.51 2.76
N PHE A 60 5.86 23.45 1.47
CA PHE A 60 6.68 22.77 0.48
C PHE A 60 7.58 23.72 -0.33
N ALA A 61 7.52 25.03 -0.11
CA ALA A 61 8.25 26.04 -0.90
C ALA A 61 9.76 25.80 -0.99
N GLU A 62 10.38 25.34 0.10
CA GLU A 62 11.81 25.03 0.18
C GLU A 62 12.09 23.53 0.20
N ALA A 63 11.10 22.69 -0.11
CA ALA A 63 11.25 21.24 -0.07
C ALA A 63 11.94 20.70 -1.33
N ASP A 64 12.88 19.77 -1.14
CA ASP A 64 13.36 18.92 -2.22
C ASP A 64 12.26 17.93 -2.63
N MET A 65 11.53 18.27 -3.69
CA MET A 65 10.40 17.47 -4.16
C MET A 65 10.81 16.11 -4.72
N SER A 66 12.03 15.94 -5.19
CA SER A 66 12.55 14.62 -5.58
C SER A 66 12.68 13.71 -4.36
N LYS A 67 13.27 14.23 -3.30
CA LYS A 67 13.39 13.53 -2.01
C LYS A 67 12.02 13.29 -1.38
N PHE A 68 11.10 14.24 -1.48
CA PHE A 68 9.72 14.10 -0.99
C PHE A 68 9.02 12.91 -1.68
N ARG A 69 9.02 12.86 -3.02
CA ARG A 69 8.44 11.74 -3.80
C ARG A 69 9.03 10.39 -3.37
N LYS A 70 10.36 10.33 -3.24
CA LYS A 70 11.03 9.10 -2.80
C LYS A 70 10.54 8.65 -1.43
N LEU A 71 10.54 9.54 -0.44
CA LEU A 71 10.18 9.20 0.95
C LEU A 71 8.71 8.85 1.10
N ILE A 72 7.81 9.55 0.42
CA ILE A 72 6.37 9.22 0.43
C ILE A 72 6.13 7.87 -0.23
N PHE A 73 6.75 7.59 -1.38
CA PHE A 73 6.66 6.28 -2.00
C PHE A 73 7.10 5.16 -1.05
N GLU A 74 8.27 5.31 -0.44
CA GLU A 74 8.79 4.33 0.52
C GLU A 74 7.85 4.10 1.71
N GLN A 75 7.31 5.18 2.26
CA GLN A 75 6.39 5.14 3.40
C GLN A 75 5.09 4.43 3.05
N LEU A 76 4.43 4.81 1.96
CA LEU A 76 3.17 4.22 1.54
C LEU A 76 3.35 2.74 1.14
N CYS A 77 4.44 2.42 0.43
CA CYS A 77 4.79 1.06 0.08
C CYS A 77 5.04 0.19 1.32
N ASN A 78 5.86 0.66 2.26
CA ASN A 78 6.16 -0.07 3.51
C ASN A 78 4.90 -0.31 4.34
N LEU A 79 4.10 0.73 4.59
CA LEU A 79 2.87 0.65 5.39
C LEU A 79 1.81 -0.27 4.79
N SER A 80 1.74 -0.36 3.47
CA SER A 80 0.77 -1.20 2.77
C SER A 80 1.22 -2.64 2.54
N GLY A 81 2.38 -3.03 3.07
CA GLY A 81 2.92 -4.39 2.97
C GLY A 81 3.67 -4.66 1.68
N GLY A 82 4.21 -3.61 1.05
CA GLY A 82 5.15 -3.73 -0.07
C GLY A 82 6.59 -4.01 0.39
N PRO A 83 7.51 -4.26 -0.56
CA PRO A 83 8.89 -4.68 -0.26
C PRO A 83 9.82 -3.52 0.13
N CYS A 84 9.31 -2.29 0.24
CA CYS A 84 10.12 -1.11 0.48
C CYS A 84 10.51 -0.98 1.95
N GLN A 85 11.65 -0.31 2.18
CA GLN A 85 12.03 0.18 3.50
C GLN A 85 11.90 1.71 3.51
N TYR A 86 11.28 2.26 4.54
CA TYR A 86 11.23 3.69 4.75
C TYR A 86 12.60 4.18 5.26
N THR A 87 13.24 5.05 4.50
CA THR A 87 14.57 5.59 4.83
C THR A 87 14.54 7.02 5.39
N GLY A 88 13.33 7.57 5.59
CA GLY A 88 13.14 8.91 6.14
C GLY A 88 13.27 8.95 7.66
N ARG A 89 13.12 10.17 8.20
CA ARG A 89 13.03 10.40 9.64
C ARG A 89 11.66 9.99 10.16
N ASP A 90 11.54 9.73 11.46
CA ASP A 90 10.23 9.57 12.10
C ASP A 90 9.37 10.84 11.91
N MET A 91 8.05 10.68 12.01
CA MET A 91 7.10 11.75 11.70
C MET A 91 7.29 12.98 12.60
N ARG A 92 7.54 12.81 13.87
CA ARG A 92 7.78 13.91 14.81
C ARG A 92 9.01 14.72 14.40
N THR A 93 10.13 14.04 14.17
CA THR A 93 11.39 14.69 13.77
C THR A 93 11.29 15.36 12.41
N ALA A 94 10.61 14.72 11.44
CA ALA A 94 10.45 15.27 10.11
C ALA A 94 9.62 16.57 10.08
N HIS A 95 8.65 16.73 11.01
CA HIS A 95 7.69 17.83 11.02
C HIS A 95 7.91 18.87 12.14
N THR A 96 8.92 18.66 12.99
CA THR A 96 9.16 19.51 14.19
C THR A 96 9.18 21.01 13.90
N LYS A 97 9.73 21.42 12.76
CA LYS A 97 9.90 22.84 12.39
C LYS A 97 8.76 23.42 11.56
N LEU A 98 7.82 22.60 11.13
CA LEU A 98 6.78 23.01 10.17
C LEU A 98 5.54 23.63 10.83
N ASN A 99 5.34 23.43 12.14
CA ASN A 99 4.21 23.95 12.92
C ASN A 99 2.83 23.58 12.32
N ILE A 100 2.72 22.40 11.77
CA ILE A 100 1.49 21.92 11.11
C ILE A 100 0.30 21.95 12.07
N ASN A 101 -0.79 22.55 11.65
CA ASN A 101 -2.07 22.54 12.35
C ASN A 101 -3.04 21.50 11.74
N ASN A 102 -4.20 21.30 12.38
CA ASN A 102 -5.19 20.33 11.93
C ASN A 102 -5.76 20.63 10.54
N ALA A 103 -5.95 21.91 10.18
CA ALA A 103 -6.48 22.27 8.87
C ALA A 103 -5.49 21.93 7.74
N GLU A 104 -4.21 22.21 7.96
CA GLU A 104 -3.14 21.87 7.02
C GLU A 104 -2.95 20.35 6.89
N PHE A 105 -3.01 19.63 8.01
CA PHE A 105 -2.97 18.16 7.97
C PHE A 105 -4.14 17.56 7.20
N ASN A 106 -5.36 18.10 7.39
CA ASN A 106 -6.53 17.63 6.68
C ASN A 106 -6.46 17.97 5.19
N ALA A 107 -5.96 19.16 4.81
CA ALA A 107 -5.75 19.52 3.42
C ALA A 107 -4.77 18.56 2.72
N LEU A 108 -3.68 18.21 3.38
CA LEU A 108 -2.74 17.19 2.89
C LEU A 108 -3.40 15.82 2.70
N ALA A 109 -4.25 15.41 3.65
CA ALA A 109 -4.97 14.14 3.55
C ALA A 109 -5.96 14.13 2.39
N GLU A 110 -6.65 15.25 2.12
CA GLU A 110 -7.53 15.43 0.96
C GLU A 110 -6.74 15.32 -0.35
N ASP A 111 -5.59 15.97 -0.45
CA ASP A 111 -4.72 15.88 -1.62
C ASP A 111 -4.25 14.44 -1.88
N LEU A 112 -3.95 13.69 -0.83
CA LEU A 112 -3.59 12.29 -0.98
C LEU A 112 -4.77 11.46 -1.49
N TYR A 113 -6.00 11.67 -0.99
CA TYR A 113 -7.20 11.02 -1.53
C TYR A 113 -7.38 11.32 -3.02
N ILE A 114 -7.25 12.58 -3.42
CA ILE A 114 -7.35 12.99 -4.84
C ILE A 114 -6.29 12.31 -5.69
N ALA A 115 -5.07 12.22 -5.19
CA ALA A 115 -3.95 11.58 -5.89
C ALA A 115 -4.18 10.08 -6.08
N LEU A 116 -4.64 9.40 -5.04
CA LEU A 116 -4.97 7.96 -5.09
C LEU A 116 -6.13 7.69 -6.07
N ASP A 117 -7.13 8.56 -6.09
CA ASP A 117 -8.25 8.48 -7.04
C ASP A 117 -7.80 8.67 -8.48
N ARG A 118 -6.96 9.69 -8.75
CA ARG A 118 -6.36 9.93 -10.07
C ARG A 118 -5.50 8.77 -10.56
N ALA A 119 -4.88 8.03 -9.65
CA ALA A 119 -4.14 6.81 -9.97
C ALA A 119 -5.03 5.58 -10.20
N GLY A 120 -6.36 5.73 -10.10
CA GLY A 120 -7.32 4.66 -10.31
C GLY A 120 -7.41 3.64 -9.17
N ILE A 121 -6.92 3.98 -7.97
CA ILE A 121 -7.01 3.10 -6.80
C ILE A 121 -8.45 3.11 -6.27
N PRO A 122 -9.12 1.95 -6.12
CA PRO A 122 -10.49 1.89 -5.62
C PRO A 122 -10.65 2.49 -4.23
N TYR A 123 -11.72 3.24 -3.99
CA TYR A 123 -11.99 3.96 -2.74
C TYR A 123 -11.85 3.10 -1.48
N ARG A 124 -12.28 1.83 -1.54
CA ARG A 124 -12.11 0.88 -0.42
C ARG A 124 -10.63 0.66 -0.04
N LEU A 125 -9.73 0.69 -1.01
CA LEU A 125 -8.29 0.52 -0.78
C LEU A 125 -7.66 1.84 -0.32
N GLN A 126 -8.13 2.98 -0.84
CA GLN A 126 -7.74 4.30 -0.36
C GLN A 126 -8.02 4.42 1.15
N ASN A 127 -9.24 4.07 1.60
CA ASN A 127 -9.61 4.11 3.01
C ASN A 127 -8.73 3.21 3.89
N LYS A 128 -8.35 2.03 3.40
CA LYS A 128 -7.41 1.16 4.14
C LYS A 128 -6.04 1.80 4.30
N LEU A 129 -5.51 2.44 3.25
CA LEU A 129 -4.24 3.14 3.32
C LEU A 129 -4.31 4.34 4.26
N MET A 130 -5.36 5.15 4.15
CA MET A 130 -5.56 6.31 5.01
C MET A 130 -5.70 5.92 6.49
N ALA A 131 -6.32 4.78 6.79
CA ALA A 131 -6.40 4.25 8.15
C ALA A 131 -5.03 3.90 8.76
N LEU A 132 -4.04 3.52 7.92
CA LEU A 132 -2.67 3.28 8.36
C LEU A 132 -1.91 4.60 8.65
N LEU A 133 -2.28 5.68 7.97
CA LEU A 133 -1.65 7.00 8.11
C LEU A 133 -2.27 7.84 9.24
N ALA A 134 -3.56 7.70 9.49
CA ALA A 134 -4.30 8.51 10.46
C ALA A 134 -3.66 8.58 11.86
N PRO A 135 -3.10 7.51 12.44
CA PRO A 135 -2.43 7.56 13.74
C PRO A 135 -1.22 8.51 13.79
N MET A 136 -0.62 8.85 12.64
CA MET A 136 0.55 9.74 12.58
C MET A 136 0.18 11.21 12.87
N GLN A 137 -1.09 11.58 12.80
CA GLN A 137 -1.54 12.96 13.05
C GLN A 137 -1.01 13.53 14.37
N HIS A 138 -1.05 12.75 15.46
CA HIS A 138 -0.62 13.20 16.77
C HIS A 138 0.90 13.46 16.88
N GLU A 139 1.70 12.94 15.96
CA GLU A 139 3.13 13.18 15.87
C GLU A 139 3.46 14.40 15.00
N ILE A 140 2.59 14.74 14.07
CA ILE A 140 2.77 15.77 13.05
C ILE A 140 2.17 17.10 13.48
N VAL A 141 0.92 17.06 13.99
CA VAL A 141 0.17 18.26 14.35
C VAL A 141 0.62 18.79 15.71
N LYS A 142 0.93 20.07 15.76
CA LYS A 142 1.17 20.78 17.03
C LYS A 142 -0.14 21.15 17.69
N LYS A 143 -0.17 20.92 19.00
CA LYS A 143 -1.27 21.35 19.88
C LYS A 143 -1.10 22.84 20.22
#